data_7e29827e45e83b9dff90f9633eb33175
#
_entry.id   7e29827e45e83b9dff90f9633eb33175
#
_cell.length_a   1.000
_cell.length_b   1.000
_cell.length_c   1.000
_cell.angle_alpha   90.00
_cell.angle_beta   90.00
_cell.angle_gamma   90.00
#
_symmetry.space_group_name_H-M   'P 1'
#
loop_
_entity.id
_entity.type
_entity.pdbx_description
1 polymer ?
#
loop_
_entity_poly.entity_id
_entity_poly.type
_entity_poly.pdbx_seq_one_letter_code
_entity_poly.pdbx_strand_id
1 'polypeptide(L)'
;MGSIKIKNYLSLVKFSHTIFAMPFALIGFFLGLKSSTGLYTGQADLNKTIGWGNDLTNWRIILLKFLLVVLCMIFARSAAMAFNRWLDAKFDAVNPRTAIREIPAGVIKPGNALFFVMANCMLFIICTFFINSLCFYLSPVALFVVLFYSYTKRFTAFCHLVLGVGLSLAPIGAYIAVTGQFAVLPVIFSLVVLLWVSGFDIIYALQDEEFDKANNLKSIPSLLGKLKALRVSELLHLLSAACVIYAGMYGYFGWLFWLGVLFFCALLIYQHLLVKPSDLSKVNMAFFTTNGIASVVFAVFVLLDLFIHF
;
A
#
# COMPACT_ATOMS: atom_id res chain seq x y z
N MET A 1 -29.23 15.45 -3.81
CA MET A 1 -29.00 14.09 -4.38
C MET A 1 -27.54 13.81 -4.77
N GLY A 2 -26.74 14.74 -5.27
CA GLY A 2 -25.32 14.50 -5.63
C GLY A 2 -24.41 14.16 -4.44
N SER A 3 -24.55 14.85 -3.31
CA SER A 3 -23.73 14.67 -2.10
C SER A 3 -23.84 13.26 -1.48
N ILE A 4 -25.03 12.65 -1.49
CA ILE A 4 -25.24 11.30 -0.95
C ILE A 4 -24.54 10.25 -1.83
N LYS A 5 -24.55 10.43 -3.16
CA LYS A 5 -23.85 9.50 -4.09
C LYS A 5 -22.35 9.52 -3.88
N ILE A 6 -21.74 10.68 -3.76
CA ILE A 6 -20.29 10.83 -3.51
C ILE A 6 -19.89 10.16 -2.19
N LYS A 7 -20.64 10.40 -1.10
CA LYS A 7 -20.40 9.76 0.19
C LYS A 7 -20.40 8.23 0.11
N ASN A 8 -21.33 7.65 -0.66
CA ASN A 8 -21.44 6.20 -0.84
C ASN A 8 -20.20 5.62 -1.55
N TYR A 9 -19.66 6.30 -2.57
CA TYR A 9 -18.43 5.87 -3.25
C TYR A 9 -17.19 6.05 -2.37
N LEU A 10 -17.08 7.13 -1.58
CA LEU A 10 -16.00 7.29 -0.60
C LEU A 10 -16.06 6.21 0.48
N SER A 11 -17.25 5.79 0.91
CA SER A 11 -17.45 4.66 1.82
C SER A 11 -17.05 3.35 1.14
N LEU A 12 -17.44 3.12 -0.12
CA LEU A 12 -17.08 1.94 -0.91
C LEU A 12 -15.57 1.70 -0.92
N VAL A 13 -14.78 2.76 -1.14
CA VAL A 13 -13.30 2.66 -1.23
C VAL A 13 -12.60 2.79 0.12
N LYS A 14 -13.34 3.03 1.21
CA LYS A 14 -12.77 3.30 2.53
C LYS A 14 -11.55 4.23 2.43
N PHE A 15 -11.78 5.45 2.00
CA PHE A 15 -10.73 6.42 1.66
C PHE A 15 -9.72 6.63 2.82
N SER A 16 -10.16 6.53 4.07
CA SER A 16 -9.30 6.61 5.26
C SER A 16 -8.16 5.58 5.27
N HIS A 17 -8.30 4.44 4.58
CA HIS A 17 -7.25 3.42 4.51
C HIS A 17 -6.12 3.76 3.52
N THR A 18 -6.24 4.85 2.76
CA THR A 18 -5.17 5.34 1.87
C THR A 18 -3.92 5.73 2.68
N ILE A 19 -4.09 5.99 3.97
CA ILE A 19 -3.02 6.34 4.91
C ILE A 19 -1.92 5.26 5.02
N PHE A 20 -2.16 4.00 4.67
CA PHE A 20 -1.15 2.96 4.83
C PHE A 20 -0.04 3.02 3.76
N ALA A 21 -0.39 3.20 2.51
CA ALA A 21 0.57 3.17 1.40
C ALA A 21 1.07 4.55 0.99
N MET A 22 0.28 5.62 1.20
CA MET A 22 0.63 6.99 0.82
C MET A 22 1.95 7.47 1.45
N PRO A 23 2.22 7.25 2.76
CA PRO A 23 3.48 7.66 3.36
C PRO A 23 4.70 7.04 2.68
N PHE A 24 4.62 5.77 2.29
CA PHE A 24 5.71 5.10 1.57
C PHE A 24 5.85 5.57 0.12
N ALA A 25 4.75 5.95 -0.54
CA ALA A 25 4.83 6.62 -1.84
C ALA A 25 5.56 7.97 -1.72
N LEU A 26 5.30 8.74 -0.65
CA LEU A 26 6.03 9.99 -0.39
C LEU A 26 7.52 9.74 -0.19
N ILE A 27 7.90 8.72 0.59
CA ILE A 27 9.31 8.32 0.75
C ILE A 27 9.93 8.04 -0.63
N GLY A 28 9.29 7.20 -1.47
CA GLY A 28 9.78 6.88 -2.80
C GLY A 28 9.92 8.10 -3.70
N PHE A 29 8.95 9.02 -3.67
CA PHE A 29 8.96 10.25 -4.45
C PHE A 29 10.15 11.15 -4.07
N PHE A 30 10.34 11.42 -2.78
CA PHE A 30 11.41 12.29 -2.31
C PHE A 30 12.80 11.64 -2.42
N LEU A 31 12.91 10.32 -2.27
CA LEU A 31 14.13 9.58 -2.63
C LEU A 31 14.47 9.77 -4.12
N GLY A 32 13.46 9.73 -5.00
CA GLY A 32 13.64 9.99 -6.43
C GLY A 32 14.14 11.40 -6.71
N LEU A 33 13.60 12.41 -6.04
CA LEU A 33 14.06 13.79 -6.16
C LEU A 33 15.52 13.94 -5.72
N LYS A 34 15.89 13.38 -4.57
CA LYS A 34 17.26 13.42 -4.07
C LYS A 34 18.25 12.70 -4.98
N SER A 35 17.88 11.52 -5.48
CA SER A 35 18.70 10.76 -6.43
C SER A 35 18.95 11.56 -7.72
N SER A 36 17.95 12.25 -8.22
CA SER A 36 18.02 13.02 -9.46
C SER A 36 18.82 14.33 -9.34
N THR A 37 18.92 14.87 -8.12
CA THR A 37 19.72 16.09 -7.86
C THR A 37 21.20 15.80 -7.59
N GLY A 38 21.64 14.53 -7.69
CA GLY A 38 23.04 14.14 -7.54
C GLY A 38 23.56 14.09 -6.10
N LEU A 39 22.73 14.37 -5.12
CA LEU A 39 23.10 14.41 -3.70
C LEU A 39 23.46 13.03 -3.11
N TYR A 40 23.03 11.92 -3.76
CA TYR A 40 23.30 10.55 -3.30
C TYR A 40 24.54 9.89 -3.92
N THR A 41 24.96 10.31 -5.10
CA THR A 41 25.99 9.58 -5.87
C THR A 41 27.23 10.41 -6.21
N GLY A 42 27.28 11.69 -5.87
CA GLY A 42 28.36 12.58 -6.27
C GLY A 42 28.56 12.72 -7.79
N GLN A 43 27.73 12.06 -8.59
CA GLN A 43 27.71 12.13 -10.05
C GLN A 43 26.27 12.34 -10.50
N ALA A 44 25.91 13.60 -10.73
CA ALA A 44 24.70 13.96 -11.44
C ALA A 44 24.86 13.52 -12.90
N ASP A 45 24.35 12.38 -13.26
CA ASP A 45 24.20 11.95 -14.65
C ASP A 45 23.02 12.70 -15.26
N LEU A 46 23.22 13.99 -15.52
CA LEU A 46 22.24 14.91 -16.09
C LEU A 46 21.77 14.52 -17.50
N ASN A 47 22.38 13.51 -18.11
CA ASN A 47 22.15 13.13 -19.51
C ASN A 47 21.25 11.90 -19.70
N LYS A 48 20.67 11.31 -18.64
CA LYS A 48 19.84 10.09 -18.74
C LYS A 48 18.39 10.28 -18.31
N THR A 49 17.72 11.26 -18.87
CA THR A 49 16.28 11.42 -18.65
C THR A 49 15.52 11.10 -19.93
N ILE A 50 15.08 9.85 -20.05
CA ILE A 50 14.12 9.44 -21.09
C ILE A 50 12.72 9.76 -20.58
N GLY A 51 12.15 10.87 -21.03
CA GLY A 51 10.75 11.21 -20.70
C GLY A 51 10.41 12.69 -20.86
N TRP A 52 9.16 12.96 -21.12
CA TRP A 52 8.60 14.29 -21.28
C TRP A 52 8.83 15.16 -20.05
N GLY A 53 9.53 16.28 -20.19
CA GLY A 53 9.64 17.32 -19.17
C GLY A 53 10.48 16.97 -17.93
N ASN A 54 11.71 16.50 -18.12
CA ASN A 54 12.61 16.08 -17.03
C ASN A 54 13.46 17.19 -16.41
N ASP A 55 13.06 18.44 -16.55
CA ASP A 55 13.70 19.53 -15.84
C ASP A 55 13.24 19.57 -14.37
N LEU A 56 13.92 18.77 -13.53
CA LEU A 56 13.68 18.72 -12.08
C LEU A 56 14.21 19.97 -11.35
N THR A 57 14.75 20.95 -12.06
CA THR A 57 15.03 22.28 -11.51
C THR A 57 13.75 23.14 -11.47
N ASN A 58 12.74 22.79 -12.29
CA ASN A 58 11.49 23.51 -12.35
C ASN A 58 10.47 22.97 -11.34
N TRP A 59 10.22 23.73 -10.27
CA TRP A 59 9.27 23.38 -9.21
C TRP A 59 7.85 23.04 -9.73
N ARG A 60 7.42 23.62 -10.86
CA ARG A 60 6.11 23.33 -11.48
C ARG A 60 6.03 21.88 -12.00
N ILE A 61 7.13 21.38 -12.56
CA ILE A 61 7.23 20.00 -13.05
C ILE A 61 7.24 19.04 -11.86
N ILE A 62 7.99 19.35 -10.81
CA ILE A 62 8.00 18.57 -9.56
C ILE A 62 6.59 18.50 -8.97
N LEU A 63 5.91 19.63 -8.85
CA LEU A 63 4.55 19.69 -8.32
C LEU A 63 3.57 18.89 -9.20
N LEU A 64 3.66 19.01 -10.52
CA LEU A 64 2.82 18.23 -11.43
C LEU A 64 3.04 16.73 -11.26
N LYS A 65 4.30 16.27 -11.25
CA LYS A 65 4.63 14.86 -11.00
C LYS A 65 4.12 14.38 -9.64
N PHE A 66 4.28 15.20 -8.60
CA PHE A 66 3.74 14.91 -7.26
C PHE A 66 2.23 14.72 -7.28
N LEU A 67 1.49 15.64 -7.89
CA LEU A 67 0.03 15.54 -8.02
C LEU A 67 -0.39 14.31 -8.83
N LEU A 68 0.30 13.99 -9.92
CA LEU A 68 0.03 12.80 -10.71
C LEU A 68 0.29 11.51 -9.92
N VAL A 69 1.36 11.44 -9.12
CA VAL A 69 1.62 10.28 -8.23
C VAL A 69 0.53 10.14 -7.19
N VAL A 70 0.09 11.22 -6.55
CA VAL A 70 -1.02 11.19 -5.59
C VAL A 70 -2.31 10.72 -6.26
N LEU A 71 -2.62 11.20 -7.46
CA LEU A 71 -3.77 10.75 -8.25
C LEU A 71 -3.67 9.28 -8.62
N CYS A 72 -2.49 8.78 -9.04
CA CYS A 72 -2.26 7.36 -9.29
C CYS A 72 -2.55 6.52 -8.05
N MET A 73 -2.09 6.94 -6.86
CA MET A 73 -2.37 6.24 -5.61
C MET A 73 -3.88 6.19 -5.31
N ILE A 74 -4.58 7.31 -5.51
CA ILE A 74 -6.05 7.38 -5.29
C ILE A 74 -6.77 6.46 -6.27
N PHE A 75 -6.46 6.52 -7.57
CA PHE A 75 -7.15 5.75 -8.58
C PHE A 75 -6.87 4.25 -8.48
N ALA A 76 -5.60 3.84 -8.32
CA ALA A 76 -5.24 2.44 -8.16
C ALA A 76 -5.93 1.83 -6.93
N ARG A 77 -5.91 2.55 -5.79
CA ARG A 77 -6.58 2.10 -4.58
C ARG A 77 -8.10 2.06 -4.73
N SER A 78 -8.70 3.08 -5.33
CA SER A 78 -10.14 3.12 -5.56
C SER A 78 -10.60 1.98 -6.45
N ALA A 79 -9.85 1.69 -7.52
CA ALA A 79 -10.09 0.53 -8.38
C ALA A 79 -9.98 -0.79 -7.59
N ALA A 80 -8.89 -0.99 -6.85
CA ALA A 80 -8.65 -2.21 -6.08
C ALA A 80 -9.74 -2.47 -5.04
N MET A 81 -10.11 -1.46 -4.25
CA MET A 81 -11.13 -1.60 -3.20
C MET A 81 -12.52 -1.82 -3.78
N ALA A 82 -12.90 -1.07 -4.82
CA ALA A 82 -14.20 -1.25 -5.46
C ALA A 82 -14.29 -2.62 -6.17
N PHE A 83 -13.21 -3.08 -6.79
CA PHE A 83 -13.15 -4.39 -7.40
C PHE A 83 -13.26 -5.52 -6.38
N ASN A 84 -12.55 -5.41 -5.25
CA ASN A 84 -12.68 -6.36 -4.15
C ASN A 84 -14.14 -6.47 -3.65
N ARG A 85 -14.79 -5.32 -3.42
CA ARG A 85 -16.20 -5.26 -3.00
C ARG A 85 -17.17 -5.84 -4.03
N TRP A 86 -16.92 -5.57 -5.32
CA TRP A 86 -17.72 -6.10 -6.41
C TRP A 86 -17.55 -7.61 -6.55
N LEU A 87 -16.31 -8.09 -6.49
CA LEU A 87 -15.98 -9.49 -6.65
C LEU A 87 -16.50 -10.34 -5.48
N ASP A 88 -16.39 -9.82 -4.26
CA ASP A 88 -16.77 -10.53 -3.03
C ASP A 88 -18.24 -10.29 -2.61
N ALA A 89 -19.04 -9.58 -3.42
CA ALA A 89 -20.41 -9.19 -3.05
C ALA A 89 -21.29 -10.36 -2.57
N LYS A 90 -21.15 -11.54 -3.18
CA LYS A 90 -21.91 -12.76 -2.77
C LYS A 90 -21.46 -13.28 -1.41
N PHE A 91 -20.16 -13.32 -1.13
CA PHE A 91 -19.62 -13.73 0.17
C PHE A 91 -19.91 -12.68 1.26
N ASP A 92 -19.80 -11.40 0.89
CA ASP A 92 -20.12 -10.30 1.79
C ASP A 92 -21.59 -10.31 2.25
N ALA A 93 -22.51 -10.71 1.38
CA ALA A 93 -23.95 -10.77 1.71
C ALA A 93 -24.29 -11.82 2.78
N VAL A 94 -23.53 -12.90 2.86
CA VAL A 94 -23.76 -13.98 3.86
C VAL A 94 -22.87 -13.85 5.09
N ASN A 95 -21.88 -12.97 5.09
CA ASN A 95 -21.04 -12.71 6.27
C ASN A 95 -21.66 -11.59 7.12
N PRO A 96 -22.06 -11.86 8.39
CA PRO A 96 -22.70 -10.86 9.27
C PRO A 96 -21.90 -9.57 9.42
N ARG A 97 -20.55 -9.65 9.38
CA ARG A 97 -19.66 -8.50 9.51
C ARG A 97 -19.65 -7.60 8.27
N THR A 98 -19.91 -8.15 7.09
CA THR A 98 -19.76 -7.43 5.81
C THR A 98 -21.07 -7.27 5.05
N ALA A 99 -22.18 -7.87 5.47
CA ALA A 99 -23.51 -7.75 4.86
C ALA A 99 -24.02 -6.29 4.76
N ILE A 100 -23.55 -5.42 5.65
CA ILE A 100 -23.88 -3.99 5.67
C ILE A 100 -23.11 -3.16 4.62
N ARG A 101 -22.20 -3.79 3.85
CA ARG A 101 -21.41 -3.10 2.80
C ARG A 101 -22.32 -2.62 1.66
N GLU A 102 -21.85 -1.62 0.93
CA GLU A 102 -22.63 -0.83 -0.02
C GLU A 102 -23.27 -1.67 -1.15
N ILE A 103 -22.59 -2.73 -1.63
CA ILE A 103 -23.10 -3.59 -2.70
C ILE A 103 -24.10 -4.63 -2.16
N PRO A 104 -23.78 -5.43 -1.12
CA PRO A 104 -24.74 -6.34 -0.50
C PRO A 104 -26.00 -5.65 0.03
N ALA A 105 -25.84 -4.47 0.64
CA ALA A 105 -26.97 -3.66 1.15
C ALA A 105 -27.79 -2.96 0.04
N GLY A 106 -27.46 -3.14 -1.25
CA GLY A 106 -28.19 -2.54 -2.35
C GLY A 106 -27.99 -1.02 -2.54
N VAL A 107 -27.11 -0.39 -1.78
CA VAL A 107 -26.82 1.05 -1.85
C VAL A 107 -26.13 1.42 -3.18
N ILE A 108 -25.25 0.53 -3.66
CA ILE A 108 -24.59 0.65 -4.97
C ILE A 108 -24.87 -0.60 -5.80
N LYS A 109 -25.39 -0.41 -7.01
CA LYS A 109 -25.61 -1.51 -7.96
C LYS A 109 -24.26 -2.10 -8.42
N PRO A 110 -24.13 -3.45 -8.56
CA PRO A 110 -22.88 -4.08 -8.99
C PRO A 110 -22.32 -3.53 -10.30
N GLY A 111 -23.19 -3.23 -11.29
CA GLY A 111 -22.79 -2.62 -12.58
C GLY A 111 -22.16 -1.24 -12.41
N ASN A 112 -22.70 -0.41 -11.48
CA ASN A 112 -22.12 0.91 -11.19
C ASN A 112 -20.77 0.80 -10.49
N ALA A 113 -20.61 -0.20 -9.61
CA ALA A 113 -19.32 -0.47 -8.97
C ALA A 113 -18.26 -0.89 -10.00
N LEU A 114 -18.62 -1.78 -10.94
CA LEU A 114 -17.71 -2.19 -12.00
C LEU A 114 -17.35 -1.02 -12.94
N PHE A 115 -18.33 -0.18 -13.31
CA PHE A 115 -18.06 1.04 -14.09
C PHE A 115 -17.09 1.97 -13.35
N PHE A 116 -17.26 2.12 -12.04
CA PHE A 116 -16.34 2.91 -11.20
C PHE A 116 -14.92 2.32 -11.19
N VAL A 117 -14.77 0.98 -11.15
CA VAL A 117 -13.47 0.31 -11.28
C VAL A 117 -12.83 0.65 -12.62
N MET A 118 -13.55 0.47 -13.74
CA MET A 118 -13.03 0.74 -15.08
C MET A 118 -12.61 2.19 -15.26
N ALA A 119 -13.41 3.13 -14.74
CA ALA A 119 -13.10 4.56 -14.80
C ALA A 119 -11.79 4.88 -14.02
N ASN A 120 -11.62 4.31 -12.81
CA ASN A 120 -10.40 4.52 -12.03
C ASN A 120 -9.17 3.86 -12.68
N CYS A 121 -9.30 2.67 -13.28
CA CYS A 121 -8.22 2.04 -14.03
C CYS A 121 -7.79 2.92 -15.23
N MET A 122 -8.75 3.46 -15.98
CA MET A 122 -8.47 4.35 -17.12
C MET A 122 -7.77 5.63 -16.66
N LEU A 123 -8.26 6.27 -15.59
CA LEU A 123 -7.66 7.47 -15.02
C LEU A 123 -6.23 7.20 -14.51
N PHE A 124 -5.97 6.03 -13.91
CA PHE A 124 -4.63 5.62 -13.52
C PHE A 124 -3.68 5.55 -14.72
N ILE A 125 -4.10 4.86 -15.80
CA ILE A 125 -3.30 4.75 -17.03
C ILE A 125 -3.04 6.13 -17.64
N ILE A 126 -4.05 7.00 -17.70
CA ILE A 126 -3.89 8.37 -18.19
C ILE A 126 -2.87 9.14 -17.34
N CYS A 127 -2.95 9.08 -16.01
CA CYS A 127 -1.97 9.73 -15.15
C CYS A 127 -0.55 9.21 -15.38
N THR A 128 -0.37 7.89 -15.51
CA THR A 128 0.96 7.30 -15.75
C THR A 128 1.53 7.70 -17.11
N PHE A 129 0.69 7.89 -18.14
CA PHE A 129 1.10 8.40 -19.44
C PHE A 129 1.74 9.79 -19.35
N PHE A 130 1.17 10.67 -18.51
CA PHE A 130 1.72 12.02 -18.29
C PHE A 130 2.92 12.05 -17.33
N ILE A 131 3.21 10.98 -16.62
CA ILE A 131 4.37 10.90 -15.73
C ILE A 131 5.65 10.59 -16.52
N ASN A 132 5.76 9.42 -17.12
CA ASN A 132 6.84 9.00 -18.01
C ASN A 132 6.50 7.66 -18.71
N SER A 133 7.27 7.31 -19.74
CA SER A 133 7.05 6.11 -20.55
C SER A 133 7.13 4.82 -19.73
N LEU A 134 8.07 4.72 -18.78
CA LEU A 134 8.24 3.52 -17.96
C LEU A 134 7.01 3.28 -17.06
N CYS A 135 6.51 4.32 -16.38
CA CYS A 135 5.27 4.26 -15.61
C CYS A 135 4.09 3.83 -16.47
N PHE A 136 3.99 4.39 -17.68
CA PHE A 136 2.92 4.04 -18.61
C PHE A 136 2.97 2.56 -19.01
N TYR A 137 4.14 2.04 -19.44
CA TYR A 137 4.28 0.63 -19.82
C TYR A 137 4.09 -0.33 -18.64
N LEU A 138 4.45 0.05 -17.42
CA LEU A 138 4.23 -0.76 -16.23
C LEU A 138 2.80 -0.66 -15.68
N SER A 139 2.00 0.33 -16.09
CA SER A 139 0.68 0.58 -15.52
C SER A 139 -0.29 -0.60 -15.68
N PRO A 140 -0.36 -1.35 -16.80
CA PRO A 140 -1.22 -2.53 -16.89
C PRO A 140 -0.79 -3.65 -15.92
N VAL A 141 0.52 -3.83 -15.74
CA VAL A 141 1.06 -4.82 -14.80
C VAL A 141 0.71 -4.44 -13.37
N ALA A 142 0.88 -3.17 -13.00
CA ALA A 142 0.49 -2.66 -11.68
C ALA A 142 -1.00 -2.85 -11.42
N LEU A 143 -1.87 -2.49 -12.38
CA LEU A 143 -3.31 -2.70 -12.27
C LEU A 143 -3.67 -4.18 -12.15
N PHE A 144 -3.02 -5.05 -12.93
CA PHE A 144 -3.22 -6.49 -12.82
C PHE A 144 -2.92 -6.96 -11.40
N VAL A 145 -1.78 -6.61 -10.82
CA VAL A 145 -1.38 -7.00 -9.47
C VAL A 145 -2.39 -6.50 -8.43
N VAL A 146 -2.75 -5.20 -8.46
CA VAL A 146 -3.64 -4.61 -7.45
C VAL A 146 -5.10 -5.03 -7.57
N LEU A 147 -5.54 -5.56 -8.71
CA LEU A 147 -6.87 -6.15 -8.87
C LEU A 147 -6.86 -7.65 -8.56
N PHE A 148 -5.83 -8.36 -9.04
CA PHE A 148 -5.73 -9.81 -8.93
C PHE A 148 -5.72 -10.32 -7.49
N TYR A 149 -5.15 -9.53 -6.53
CA TYR A 149 -5.12 -9.94 -5.13
C TYR A 149 -6.51 -10.31 -4.60
N SER A 150 -7.56 -9.61 -5.03
CA SER A 150 -8.94 -9.87 -4.60
C SER A 150 -9.43 -11.27 -4.98
N TYR A 151 -8.86 -11.84 -6.04
CA TYR A 151 -9.23 -13.17 -6.52
C TYR A 151 -8.51 -14.29 -5.77
N THR A 152 -7.34 -14.01 -5.21
CA THR A 152 -6.39 -15.01 -4.70
C THR A 152 -6.92 -15.81 -3.52
N LYS A 153 -7.75 -15.22 -2.67
CA LYS A 153 -8.41 -15.89 -1.52
C LYS A 153 -9.24 -17.12 -1.92
N ARG A 154 -9.63 -17.25 -3.20
CA ARG A 154 -10.41 -18.39 -3.71
C ARG A 154 -9.57 -19.64 -3.95
N PHE A 155 -8.27 -19.51 -4.13
CA PHE A 155 -7.42 -20.66 -4.48
C PHE A 155 -6.12 -20.77 -3.66
N THR A 156 -5.66 -19.70 -2.99
CA THR A 156 -4.41 -19.74 -2.21
C THR A 156 -4.49 -19.00 -0.88
N ALA A 157 -3.83 -19.55 0.14
CA ALA A 157 -3.68 -18.88 1.44
C ALA A 157 -2.63 -17.75 1.40
N PHE A 158 -1.84 -17.63 0.33
CA PHE A 158 -0.88 -16.54 0.14
C PHE A 158 -1.53 -15.20 -0.29
N CYS A 159 -2.86 -15.09 -0.24
CA CYS A 159 -3.60 -13.88 -0.58
C CYS A 159 -3.07 -12.63 0.16
N HIS A 160 -2.61 -12.79 1.40
CA HIS A 160 -2.00 -11.72 2.20
C HIS A 160 -0.69 -11.20 1.59
N LEU A 161 0.16 -12.10 1.08
CA LEU A 161 1.40 -11.73 0.40
C LEU A 161 1.11 -11.02 -0.94
N VAL A 162 0.10 -11.48 -1.68
CA VAL A 162 -0.30 -10.82 -2.94
C VAL A 162 -0.85 -9.43 -2.67
N LEU A 163 -1.61 -9.22 -1.58
CA LEU A 163 -2.01 -7.89 -1.13
C LEU A 163 -0.77 -7.03 -0.80
N GLY A 164 0.19 -7.61 -0.06
CA GLY A 164 1.46 -6.97 0.25
C GLY A 164 2.23 -6.52 -0.99
N VAL A 165 2.30 -7.38 -2.03
CA VAL A 165 2.89 -7.01 -3.34
C VAL A 165 2.14 -5.83 -3.95
N GLY A 166 0.80 -5.81 -3.91
CA GLY A 166 0.01 -4.71 -4.44
C GLY A 166 0.36 -3.36 -3.79
N LEU A 167 0.48 -3.31 -2.46
CA LEU A 167 0.82 -2.07 -1.74
C LEU A 167 2.33 -1.73 -1.84
N SER A 168 3.20 -2.72 -2.02
CA SER A 168 4.65 -2.51 -2.17
C SER A 168 5.03 -1.79 -3.47
N LEU A 169 4.12 -1.72 -4.44
CA LEU A 169 4.31 -0.91 -5.65
C LEU A 169 4.35 0.59 -5.36
N ALA A 170 3.89 1.05 -4.20
CA ALA A 170 3.80 2.47 -3.87
C ALA A 170 5.18 3.17 -3.80
N PRO A 171 6.17 2.71 -2.99
CA PRO A 171 7.47 3.38 -2.91
C PRO A 171 8.25 3.28 -4.22
N ILE A 172 8.31 2.10 -4.86
CA ILE A 172 9.06 1.93 -6.11
C ILE A 172 8.39 2.68 -7.27
N GLY A 173 7.06 2.64 -7.37
CA GLY A 173 6.31 3.35 -8.41
C GLY A 173 6.49 4.87 -8.31
N ALA A 174 6.45 5.43 -7.11
CA ALA A 174 6.68 6.85 -6.88
C ALA A 174 8.13 7.27 -7.19
N TYR A 175 9.11 6.42 -6.87
CA TYR A 175 10.51 6.64 -7.25
C TYR A 175 10.68 6.66 -8.79
N ILE A 176 10.14 5.65 -9.49
CA ILE A 176 10.17 5.56 -10.96
C ILE A 176 9.45 6.76 -11.60
N ALA A 177 8.38 7.25 -11.00
CA ALA A 177 7.67 8.43 -11.49
C ALA A 177 8.57 9.67 -11.58
N VAL A 178 9.50 9.82 -10.64
CA VAL A 178 10.46 10.91 -10.64
C VAL A 178 11.64 10.64 -11.57
N THR A 179 12.27 9.47 -11.43
CA THR A 179 13.59 9.16 -12.02
C THR A 179 13.51 8.46 -13.37
N GLY A 180 12.40 7.79 -13.68
CA GLY A 180 12.28 6.91 -14.86
C GLY A 180 13.12 5.63 -14.77
N GLN A 181 13.64 5.27 -13.59
CA GLN A 181 14.58 4.16 -13.39
C GLN A 181 14.26 3.35 -12.13
N PHE A 182 14.74 2.11 -12.08
CA PHE A 182 14.75 1.31 -10.86
C PHE A 182 16.01 1.59 -10.05
N ALA A 183 15.90 1.51 -8.71
CA ALA A 183 17.05 1.56 -7.81
C ALA A 183 16.86 0.58 -6.64
N VAL A 184 17.95 0.20 -6.01
CA VAL A 184 17.95 -0.80 -4.93
C VAL A 184 17.21 -0.28 -3.70
N LEU A 185 17.47 0.96 -3.29
CA LEU A 185 16.90 1.51 -2.06
C LEU A 185 15.35 1.55 -2.06
N PRO A 186 14.65 2.07 -3.10
CA PRO A 186 13.19 2.01 -3.15
C PRO A 186 12.66 0.58 -3.27
N VAL A 187 13.41 -0.38 -3.84
CA VAL A 187 13.05 -1.81 -3.82
C VAL A 187 13.10 -2.35 -2.39
N ILE A 188 14.10 -1.99 -1.58
CA ILE A 188 14.15 -2.38 -0.17
C ILE A 188 12.95 -1.82 0.59
N PHE A 189 12.56 -0.55 0.39
CA PHE A 189 11.33 0.00 0.97
C PHE A 189 10.07 -0.72 0.49
N SER A 190 10.05 -1.19 -0.76
CA SER A 190 8.96 -2.03 -1.27
C SER A 190 8.88 -3.38 -0.53
N LEU A 191 10.02 -3.99 -0.22
CA LEU A 191 10.07 -5.22 0.60
C LEU A 191 9.59 -4.96 2.03
N VAL A 192 9.96 -3.83 2.64
CA VAL A 192 9.42 -3.41 3.94
C VAL A 192 7.90 -3.38 3.90
N VAL A 193 7.31 -2.71 2.91
CA VAL A 193 5.85 -2.58 2.76
C VAL A 193 5.20 -3.94 2.50
N LEU A 194 5.78 -4.78 1.63
CA LEU A 194 5.26 -6.11 1.33
C LEU A 194 5.12 -6.94 2.61
N LEU A 195 6.19 -7.05 3.38
CA LEU A 195 6.26 -7.88 4.57
C LEU A 195 5.36 -7.33 5.70
N TRP A 196 5.40 -6.03 5.91
CA TRP A 196 4.58 -5.35 6.90
C TRP A 196 3.08 -5.48 6.60
N VAL A 197 2.67 -5.17 5.36
CA VAL A 197 1.25 -5.27 4.94
C VAL A 197 0.76 -6.70 5.06
N SER A 198 1.54 -7.67 4.61
CA SER A 198 1.18 -9.09 4.72
C SER A 198 0.98 -9.52 6.17
N GLY A 199 1.86 -9.07 7.07
CA GLY A 199 1.78 -9.38 8.49
C GLY A 199 0.53 -8.81 9.13
N PHE A 200 0.23 -7.53 8.94
CA PHE A 200 -0.96 -6.94 9.56
C PHE A 200 -2.28 -7.41 8.93
N ASP A 201 -2.27 -7.75 7.63
CA ASP A 201 -3.46 -8.30 6.98
C ASP A 201 -3.81 -9.71 7.49
N ILE A 202 -2.80 -10.53 7.84
CA ILE A 202 -3.01 -11.80 8.54
C ILE A 202 -3.69 -11.57 9.90
N ILE A 203 -3.23 -10.57 10.69
CA ILE A 203 -3.86 -10.22 11.98
C ILE A 203 -5.32 -9.83 11.75
N TYR A 204 -5.60 -9.02 10.74
CA TYR A 204 -6.96 -8.60 10.43
C TYR A 204 -7.85 -9.76 10.01
N ALA A 205 -7.31 -10.71 9.25
CA ALA A 205 -8.03 -11.87 8.74
C ALA A 205 -8.39 -12.92 9.83
N LEU A 206 -7.81 -12.84 11.04
CA LEU A 206 -8.19 -13.72 12.16
C LEU A 206 -9.67 -13.64 12.50
N GLN A 207 -10.32 -12.50 12.25
CA GLN A 207 -11.75 -12.29 12.50
C GLN A 207 -12.64 -13.10 11.55
N ASP A 208 -12.13 -13.48 10.39
CA ASP A 208 -12.86 -14.18 9.33
C ASP A 208 -12.52 -15.69 9.28
N GLU A 209 -11.69 -16.22 10.20
CA GLU A 209 -11.19 -17.59 10.15
C GLU A 209 -12.33 -18.63 10.00
N GLU A 210 -13.36 -18.54 10.84
CA GLU A 210 -14.49 -19.48 10.85
C GLU A 210 -15.33 -19.34 9.58
N PHE A 211 -15.60 -18.10 9.17
CA PHE A 211 -16.32 -17.82 7.93
C PHE A 211 -15.57 -18.32 6.70
N ASP A 212 -14.25 -18.08 6.63
CA ASP A 212 -13.40 -18.53 5.53
C ASP A 212 -13.41 -20.06 5.41
N LYS A 213 -13.27 -20.78 6.55
CA LYS A 213 -13.35 -22.24 6.58
C LYS A 213 -14.70 -22.76 6.08
N ALA A 214 -15.80 -22.18 6.57
CA ALA A 214 -17.16 -22.60 6.20
C ALA A 214 -17.48 -22.36 4.70
N ASN A 215 -16.84 -21.36 4.08
CA ASN A 215 -17.06 -20.99 2.67
C ASN A 215 -15.94 -21.44 1.73
N ASN A 216 -15.04 -22.33 2.17
CA ASN A 216 -13.87 -22.81 1.40
C ASN A 216 -12.96 -21.67 0.86
N LEU A 217 -12.94 -20.53 1.55
CA LEU A 217 -12.01 -19.44 1.26
C LEU A 217 -10.66 -19.73 1.95
N LYS A 218 -9.59 -19.44 1.24
CA LYS A 218 -8.23 -19.75 1.69
C LYS A 218 -7.54 -18.49 2.22
N SER A 219 -7.19 -18.54 3.49
CA SER A 219 -6.36 -17.53 4.15
C SER A 219 -5.38 -18.23 5.09
N ILE A 220 -4.32 -17.55 5.50
CA ILE A 220 -3.37 -18.13 6.47
C ILE A 220 -4.08 -18.52 7.77
N PRO A 221 -4.98 -17.70 8.35
CA PRO A 221 -5.77 -18.12 9.51
C PRO A 221 -6.66 -19.34 9.25
N SER A 222 -7.35 -19.40 8.10
CA SER A 222 -8.22 -20.54 7.79
C SER A 222 -7.46 -21.86 7.62
N LEU A 223 -6.20 -21.77 7.11
CA LEU A 223 -5.34 -22.94 6.86
C LEU A 223 -4.60 -23.40 8.13
N LEU A 224 -4.04 -22.48 8.91
CA LEU A 224 -3.11 -22.80 10.01
C LEU A 224 -3.73 -22.62 11.39
N GLY A 225 -4.91 -21.97 11.52
CA GLY A 225 -5.50 -21.55 12.79
C GLY A 225 -4.86 -20.29 13.36
N LYS A 226 -5.53 -19.67 14.34
CA LYS A 226 -5.18 -18.35 14.91
C LYS A 226 -3.74 -18.29 15.43
N LEU A 227 -3.32 -19.28 16.22
CA LEU A 227 -2.00 -19.26 16.86
C LEU A 227 -0.86 -19.28 15.83
N LYS A 228 -0.90 -20.21 14.87
CA LYS A 228 0.14 -20.34 13.86
C LYS A 228 0.11 -19.14 12.88
N ALA A 229 -1.08 -18.61 12.57
CA ALA A 229 -1.22 -17.42 11.75
C ALA A 229 -0.55 -16.18 12.39
N LEU A 230 -0.72 -15.99 13.71
CA LEU A 230 -0.02 -14.92 14.44
C LEU A 230 1.51 -15.11 14.39
N ARG A 231 2.03 -16.34 14.49
CA ARG A 231 3.47 -16.61 14.36
C ARG A 231 3.99 -16.28 12.97
N VAL A 232 3.23 -16.56 11.91
CA VAL A 232 3.58 -16.16 10.54
C VAL A 232 3.61 -14.64 10.42
N SER A 233 2.63 -13.95 11.01
CA SER A 233 2.59 -12.49 11.04
C SER A 233 3.80 -11.90 11.81
N GLU A 234 4.14 -12.46 12.98
CA GLU A 234 5.34 -12.08 13.76
C GLU A 234 6.62 -12.20 12.91
N LEU A 235 6.77 -13.33 12.20
CA LEU A 235 7.94 -13.55 11.32
C LEU A 235 8.00 -12.52 10.19
N LEU A 236 6.88 -12.23 9.53
CA LEU A 236 6.82 -11.22 8.46
C LEU A 236 7.16 -9.82 8.97
N HIS A 237 6.70 -9.46 10.17
CA HIS A 237 7.04 -8.18 10.80
C HIS A 237 8.50 -8.12 11.24
N LEU A 238 9.08 -9.22 11.70
CA LEU A 238 10.51 -9.31 12.02
C LEU A 238 11.37 -9.11 10.75
N LEU A 239 10.98 -9.75 9.66
CA LEU A 239 11.64 -9.57 8.36
C LEU A 239 11.47 -8.13 7.83
N SER A 240 10.30 -7.51 8.02
CA SER A 240 10.09 -6.11 7.68
C SER A 240 10.99 -5.17 8.49
N ALA A 241 11.13 -5.43 9.80
CA ALA A 241 12.06 -4.70 10.66
C ALA A 241 13.51 -4.86 10.20
N ALA A 242 13.94 -6.07 9.82
CA ALA A 242 15.27 -6.30 9.26
C ALA A 242 15.48 -5.54 7.94
N CYS A 243 14.48 -5.53 7.06
CA CYS A 243 14.55 -4.78 5.79
C CYS A 243 14.64 -3.27 6.01
N VAL A 244 13.91 -2.69 6.97
CA VAL A 244 14.00 -1.26 7.25
C VAL A 244 15.32 -0.86 7.88
N ILE A 245 15.90 -1.71 8.73
CA ILE A 245 17.25 -1.52 9.28
C ILE A 245 18.28 -1.58 8.13
N TYR A 246 18.17 -2.56 7.25
CA TYR A 246 19.03 -2.68 6.09
C TYR A 246 18.92 -1.47 5.14
N ALA A 247 17.69 -0.93 4.94
CA ALA A 247 17.49 0.29 4.18
C ALA A 247 18.25 1.47 4.78
N GLY A 248 18.24 1.61 6.12
CA GLY A 248 18.97 2.66 6.83
C GLY A 248 20.48 2.57 6.65
N MET A 249 21.04 1.36 6.73
CA MET A 249 22.48 1.12 6.53
C MET A 249 22.87 1.33 5.05
N TYR A 250 22.11 0.77 4.12
CA TYR A 250 22.38 0.88 2.69
C TYR A 250 22.25 2.32 2.17
N GLY A 251 21.25 3.07 2.67
CA GLY A 251 21.00 4.45 2.29
C GLY A 251 21.81 5.47 3.08
N TYR A 252 22.68 5.07 4.01
CA TYR A 252 23.49 5.96 4.87
C TYR A 252 22.65 7.05 5.54
N PHE A 253 21.45 6.68 6.01
CA PHE A 253 20.53 7.62 6.67
C PHE A 253 21.07 8.09 8.02
N GLY A 254 20.69 9.32 8.41
CA GLY A 254 21.08 9.93 9.67
C GLY A 254 20.25 9.48 10.87
N TRP A 255 20.43 10.16 11.99
CA TRP A 255 19.85 9.77 13.27
C TRP A 255 18.32 9.88 13.33
N LEU A 256 17.72 10.81 12.56
CA LEU A 256 16.26 10.94 12.48
C LEU A 256 15.62 9.69 11.89
N PHE A 257 16.21 9.15 10.83
CA PHE A 257 15.74 7.87 10.26
C PHE A 257 15.73 6.78 11.34
N TRP A 258 16.79 6.65 12.12
CA TRP A 258 16.90 5.61 13.17
C TRP A 258 15.87 5.78 14.28
N LEU A 259 15.50 7.03 14.64
CA LEU A 259 14.36 7.27 15.51
C LEU A 259 13.05 6.78 14.89
N GLY A 260 12.85 7.03 13.60
CA GLY A 260 11.71 6.51 12.86
C GLY A 260 11.66 4.98 12.86
N VAL A 261 12.79 4.32 12.64
CA VAL A 261 12.92 2.84 12.72
C VAL A 261 12.55 2.33 14.10
N LEU A 262 13.06 2.97 15.17
CA LEU A 262 12.73 2.59 16.55
C LEU A 262 11.22 2.67 16.80
N PHE A 263 10.57 3.75 16.36
CA PHE A 263 9.13 3.96 16.48
C PHE A 263 8.33 2.92 15.69
N PHE A 264 8.74 2.67 14.44
CA PHE A 264 8.11 1.67 13.57
C PHE A 264 8.18 0.28 14.21
N CYS A 265 9.36 -0.18 14.61
CA CYS A 265 9.56 -1.47 15.26
C CYS A 265 8.79 -1.60 16.59
N ALA A 266 8.75 -0.54 17.40
CA ALA A 266 7.97 -0.55 18.64
C ALA A 266 6.47 -0.75 18.37
N LEU A 267 5.94 -0.13 17.32
CA LEU A 267 4.53 -0.30 16.93
C LEU A 267 4.26 -1.68 16.32
N LEU A 268 5.22 -2.30 15.61
CA LEU A 268 5.11 -3.70 15.18
C LEU A 268 4.99 -4.65 16.38
N ILE A 269 5.80 -4.45 17.41
CA ILE A 269 5.72 -5.24 18.65
C ILE A 269 4.38 -4.99 19.34
N TYR A 270 3.99 -3.72 19.48
CA TYR A 270 2.76 -3.33 20.17
C TYR A 270 1.51 -3.98 19.58
N GLN A 271 1.38 -4.07 18.24
CA GLN A 271 0.22 -4.70 17.64
C GLN A 271 0.10 -6.20 17.95
N HIS A 272 1.23 -6.92 18.10
CA HIS A 272 1.21 -8.33 18.53
C HIS A 272 0.90 -8.50 20.02
N LEU A 273 1.18 -7.48 20.85
CA LEU A 273 0.75 -7.47 22.26
C LEU A 273 -0.76 -7.20 22.39
N LEU A 274 -1.35 -6.48 21.45
CA LEU A 274 -2.79 -6.17 21.44
C LEU A 274 -3.68 -7.36 21.08
N VAL A 275 -3.20 -8.29 20.23
CA VAL A 275 -4.01 -9.36 19.66
C VAL A 275 -3.51 -10.71 20.15
N LYS A 276 -4.43 -11.48 20.76
CA LYS A 276 -4.17 -12.86 21.23
C LYS A 276 -5.10 -13.83 20.50
N PRO A 277 -4.72 -15.12 20.35
CA PRO A 277 -5.60 -16.12 19.72
C PRO A 277 -6.98 -16.24 20.39
N SER A 278 -7.03 -15.99 21.70
CA SER A 278 -8.26 -16.04 22.52
C SER A 278 -9.00 -14.70 22.62
N ASP A 279 -8.38 -13.59 22.23
CA ASP A 279 -8.97 -12.25 22.32
C ASP A 279 -8.70 -11.44 21.05
N LEU A 280 -9.70 -11.29 20.20
CA LEU A 280 -9.67 -10.53 18.95
C LEU A 280 -10.33 -9.14 19.08
N SER A 281 -10.73 -8.71 20.27
CA SER A 281 -11.47 -7.46 20.49
C SER A 281 -10.70 -6.22 20.00
N LYS A 282 -9.36 -6.25 20.04
CA LYS A 282 -8.47 -5.15 19.67
C LYS A 282 -7.90 -5.24 18.24
N VAL A 283 -8.35 -6.22 17.42
CA VAL A 283 -7.83 -6.39 16.05
C VAL A 283 -8.00 -5.13 15.20
N ASN A 284 -9.15 -4.45 15.31
CA ASN A 284 -9.36 -3.20 14.58
C ASN A 284 -8.38 -2.09 14.99
N MET A 285 -8.04 -1.98 16.26
CA MET A 285 -7.05 -1.02 16.76
C MET A 285 -5.64 -1.38 16.23
N ALA A 286 -5.25 -2.66 16.30
CA ALA A 286 -4.00 -3.16 15.76
C ALA A 286 -3.90 -2.91 14.24
N PHE A 287 -4.98 -3.13 13.50
CA PHE A 287 -4.98 -2.97 12.05
C PHE A 287 -5.01 -1.51 11.62
N PHE A 288 -5.94 -0.68 12.12
CA PHE A 288 -6.14 0.68 11.62
C PHE A 288 -5.25 1.71 12.32
N THR A 289 -5.36 1.78 13.64
CA THR A 289 -4.74 2.85 14.41
C THR A 289 -3.22 2.66 14.44
N THR A 290 -2.77 1.48 14.83
CA THR A 290 -1.33 1.20 15.00
C THR A 290 -0.59 1.32 13.67
N ASN A 291 -1.12 0.72 12.59
CA ASN A 291 -0.45 0.79 11.28
C ASN A 291 -0.56 2.17 10.63
N GLY A 292 -1.66 2.89 10.83
CA GLY A 292 -1.79 4.27 10.37
C GLY A 292 -0.75 5.18 11.02
N ILE A 293 -0.59 5.09 12.35
CA ILE A 293 0.42 5.86 13.09
C ILE A 293 1.83 5.42 12.65
N ALA A 294 2.09 4.10 12.55
CA ALA A 294 3.40 3.58 12.17
C ALA A 294 3.86 4.12 10.81
N SER A 295 3.01 4.07 9.79
CA SER A 295 3.36 4.54 8.45
C SER A 295 3.59 6.04 8.39
N VAL A 296 2.73 6.85 9.01
CA VAL A 296 2.83 8.31 8.99
C VAL A 296 4.04 8.79 9.77
N VAL A 297 4.21 8.32 11.00
CA VAL A 297 5.34 8.73 11.86
C VAL A 297 6.67 8.31 11.23
N PHE A 298 6.76 7.07 10.74
CA PHE A 298 7.96 6.60 10.05
C PHE A 298 8.29 7.48 8.84
N ALA A 299 7.31 7.77 7.99
CA ALA A 299 7.54 8.61 6.81
C ALA A 299 7.96 10.04 7.18
N VAL A 300 7.39 10.63 8.23
CA VAL A 300 7.81 11.96 8.70
C VAL A 300 9.29 11.95 9.09
N PHE A 301 9.74 10.96 9.87
CA PHE A 301 11.14 10.86 10.26
C PHE A 301 12.07 10.62 9.06
N VAL A 302 11.69 9.74 8.12
CA VAL A 302 12.46 9.51 6.88
C VAL A 302 12.56 10.77 6.05
N LEU A 303 11.46 11.49 5.86
CA LEU A 303 11.45 12.72 5.08
C LEU A 303 12.27 13.83 5.76
N LEU A 304 12.14 14.01 7.06
CA LEU A 304 12.96 14.96 7.81
C LEU A 304 14.45 14.63 7.68
N ASP A 305 14.82 13.36 7.80
CA ASP A 305 16.21 12.92 7.63
C ASP A 305 16.73 13.23 6.22
N LEU A 306 15.91 12.96 5.19
CA LEU A 306 16.24 13.28 3.81
C LEU A 306 16.49 14.77 3.57
N PHE A 307 15.82 15.66 4.30
CA PHE A 307 15.98 17.11 4.11
C PHE A 307 17.06 17.73 5.01
N ILE A 308 17.37 17.12 6.16
CA ILE A 308 18.28 17.69 7.16
C ILE A 308 19.68 17.09 7.03
N HIS A 309 19.78 15.79 6.79
CA HIS A 309 21.06 15.07 6.82
C HIS A 309 21.76 15.08 5.45
N PHE A 310 21.03 15.29 4.38
CA PHE A 310 21.50 15.38 3.01
C PHE A 310 21.17 16.76 2.46
#